data_acda779c81d3eefbe5663284a7289d05
#
_entry.id   acda779c81d3eefbe5663284a7289d05
#
_cell.length_a   1.000
_cell.length_b   1.000
_cell.length_c   1.000
_cell.angle_alpha   90.00
_cell.angle_beta   90.00
_cell.angle_gamma   90.00
#
_symmetry.space_group_name_H-M   'P 1'
#
loop_
_entity.id
_entity.type
_entity.pdbx_description
1 polymer ?
#
loop_
_entity_poly.entity_id
_entity_poly.type
_entity_poly.pdbx_seq_one_letter_code
_entity_poly.pdbx_strand_id
1 'polypeptide(L)'
;MKVLIVGGGGREHAIAQSVAKSEKVDKIYCTPGNAGIAALAECAPIGAMEFDKIVAFAKEKEVDLVIVGMDDPLVGGLVDELEAAGIRAFGPKKNAAILEGSKAFSKDLMKKYNIPTAAYDNFTDPDAAIKYLETEAKFPIVLKADGLALGKGVLICNTLEEAKDGVKKIMLDKKFGSAGNEMIIEEFMTGREVSVLSFVDVNTIKTMTSAQDHKRAGDGDTGLNTGGMGTFSPSPFYTKEVEDFCNKYVYQATVDAMKAEGRPFKGIIFFGLMLTPDGPKVLEYNARFGDPEAQVVLPRMKNDIIEVMEACINGTLDQIDLQFEDNAAVCVVLASDGYPVKYDKGLPITGLEEFDKHNGYYCFHAGTKFDGDQIVTNGGRVLGVTAKGKDLKEARANAYAATEWVKFDNKYMRHDIGKAIDEA
;
A
#
# COMPACT_ATOMS: atom_id res chain seq x y z
N MET A 1 -22.20 -5.23 -14.44
CA MET A 1 -21.35 -4.06 -14.75
C MET A 1 -19.99 -4.50 -15.27
N LYS A 2 -19.34 -3.63 -16.03
CA LYS A 2 -17.97 -3.78 -16.50
C LYS A 2 -17.04 -2.93 -15.64
N VAL A 3 -15.97 -3.53 -15.13
CA VAL A 3 -15.01 -2.89 -14.24
C VAL A 3 -13.63 -2.89 -14.87
N LEU A 4 -12.93 -1.76 -14.81
CA LEU A 4 -11.52 -1.62 -15.20
C LEU A 4 -10.67 -1.37 -13.96
N ILE A 5 -9.62 -2.18 -13.76
CA ILE A 5 -8.63 -1.97 -12.70
C ILE A 5 -7.36 -1.40 -13.33
N VAL A 6 -6.84 -0.31 -12.76
CA VAL A 6 -5.58 0.31 -13.21
C VAL A 6 -4.46 -0.08 -12.26
N GLY A 7 -3.47 -0.74 -12.79
CA GLY A 7 -2.31 -1.27 -12.09
C GLY A 7 -1.97 -2.69 -12.51
N GLY A 8 -0.91 -3.25 -11.96
CA GLY A 8 -0.45 -4.58 -12.36
C GLY A 8 0.36 -5.31 -11.28
N GLY A 9 0.23 -4.91 -10.03
CA GLY A 9 0.92 -5.52 -8.89
C GLY A 9 0.08 -6.53 -8.11
N GLY A 10 0.64 -7.03 -7.03
CA GLY A 10 -0.04 -8.00 -6.16
C GLY A 10 -1.30 -7.43 -5.50
N ARG A 11 -1.29 -6.17 -5.16
CA ARG A 11 -2.46 -5.43 -4.67
C ARG A 11 -3.59 -5.44 -5.69
N GLU A 12 -3.31 -5.13 -6.96
CA GLU A 12 -4.30 -5.13 -8.03
C GLU A 12 -4.83 -6.54 -8.30
N HIS A 13 -4.00 -7.58 -8.15
CA HIS A 13 -4.47 -8.96 -8.25
C HIS A 13 -5.44 -9.31 -7.10
N ALA A 14 -5.14 -8.89 -5.88
CA ALA A 14 -6.05 -9.08 -4.73
C ALA A 14 -7.37 -8.33 -4.94
N ILE A 15 -7.32 -7.11 -5.48
CA ILE A 15 -8.53 -6.34 -5.85
C ILE A 15 -9.32 -7.08 -6.93
N ALA A 16 -8.66 -7.54 -7.99
CA ALA A 16 -9.32 -8.28 -9.08
C ALA A 16 -10.03 -9.54 -8.58
N GLN A 17 -9.40 -10.28 -7.67
CA GLN A 17 -10.01 -11.46 -7.07
C GLN A 17 -11.26 -11.11 -6.24
N SER A 18 -11.21 -10.04 -5.46
CA SER A 18 -12.37 -9.57 -4.70
C SER A 18 -13.49 -9.10 -5.62
N VAL A 19 -13.17 -8.37 -6.69
CA VAL A 19 -14.12 -7.91 -7.70
C VAL A 19 -14.76 -9.10 -8.43
N ALA A 20 -14.00 -10.14 -8.73
CA ALA A 20 -14.51 -11.35 -9.40
C ALA A 20 -15.56 -12.12 -8.59
N LYS A 21 -15.62 -11.91 -7.28
CA LYS A 21 -16.63 -12.52 -6.40
C LYS A 21 -17.97 -11.78 -6.43
N SER A 22 -18.01 -10.57 -6.96
CA SER A 22 -19.22 -9.74 -6.99
C SER A 22 -20.19 -10.24 -8.09
N GLU A 23 -21.42 -10.51 -7.69
CA GLU A 23 -22.50 -10.86 -8.64
C GLU A 23 -22.90 -9.66 -9.53
N LYS A 24 -22.51 -8.45 -9.18
CA LYS A 24 -22.76 -7.24 -9.97
C LYS A 24 -21.84 -7.11 -11.17
N VAL A 25 -20.73 -7.85 -11.22
CA VAL A 25 -19.67 -7.71 -12.23
C VAL A 25 -19.78 -8.79 -13.30
N ASP A 26 -19.96 -8.38 -14.54
CA ASP A 26 -20.04 -9.25 -15.70
C ASP A 26 -18.68 -9.41 -16.40
N LYS A 27 -17.86 -8.37 -16.35
CA LYS A 27 -16.56 -8.34 -17.04
C LYS A 27 -15.55 -7.49 -16.27
N ILE A 28 -14.34 -7.99 -16.18
CA ILE A 28 -13.19 -7.30 -15.60
C ILE A 28 -12.15 -7.05 -16.68
N TYR A 29 -11.69 -5.79 -16.76
CA TYR A 29 -10.51 -5.37 -17.51
C TYR A 29 -9.42 -4.92 -16.55
N CYS A 30 -8.16 -5.02 -16.95
CA CYS A 30 -7.03 -4.50 -16.18
C CYS A 30 -5.98 -3.89 -17.11
N THR A 31 -5.38 -2.79 -16.70
CA THR A 31 -4.30 -2.14 -17.43
C THR A 31 -3.15 -1.75 -16.50
N PRO A 32 -1.90 -2.19 -16.74
CA PRO A 32 -1.48 -3.20 -17.70
C PRO A 32 -1.79 -4.65 -17.25
N GLY A 33 -2.07 -4.86 -15.93
CA GLY A 33 -2.24 -6.19 -15.37
C GLY A 33 -0.94 -6.99 -15.26
N ASN A 34 -1.08 -8.28 -15.02
CA ASN A 34 0.02 -9.26 -14.98
C ASN A 34 -0.51 -10.64 -15.35
N ALA A 35 0.36 -11.65 -15.35
CA ALA A 35 -0.02 -13.00 -15.76
C ALA A 35 -1.09 -13.67 -14.87
N GLY A 36 -1.11 -13.34 -13.58
CA GLY A 36 -2.13 -13.85 -12.64
C GLY A 36 -3.48 -13.16 -12.81
N ILE A 37 -3.46 -11.85 -12.98
CA ILE A 37 -4.68 -11.06 -13.23
C ILE A 37 -5.35 -11.49 -14.55
N ALA A 38 -4.57 -11.89 -15.53
CA ALA A 38 -5.08 -12.35 -16.83
C ALA A 38 -6.02 -13.58 -16.75
N ALA A 39 -5.94 -14.34 -15.66
CA ALA A 39 -6.89 -15.45 -15.40
C ALA A 39 -8.27 -14.95 -14.99
N LEU A 40 -8.40 -13.74 -14.49
CA LEU A 40 -9.63 -13.12 -13.97
C LEU A 40 -10.16 -12.00 -14.86
N ALA A 41 -9.29 -11.36 -15.63
CA ALA A 41 -9.56 -10.15 -16.36
C ALA A 41 -8.95 -10.16 -17.76
N GLU A 42 -9.52 -9.38 -18.66
CA GLU A 42 -8.89 -9.07 -19.93
C GLU A 42 -7.88 -7.92 -19.70
N CYS A 43 -6.59 -8.24 -19.84
CA CYS A 43 -5.52 -7.27 -19.67
C CYS A 43 -5.24 -6.54 -20.98
N ALA A 44 -5.06 -5.21 -20.90
CA ALA A 44 -4.68 -4.38 -22.01
C ALA A 44 -3.28 -3.79 -21.80
N PRO A 45 -2.42 -3.71 -22.83
CA PRO A 45 -1.05 -3.22 -22.70
C PRO A 45 -0.99 -1.68 -22.63
N ILE A 46 -1.70 -1.10 -21.68
CA ILE A 46 -1.75 0.34 -21.46
C ILE A 46 -1.10 0.62 -20.10
N GLY A 47 -0.07 1.47 -20.08
CA GLY A 47 0.60 1.87 -18.84
C GLY A 47 -0.32 2.71 -17.94
N ALA A 48 -0.15 2.59 -16.63
CA ALA A 48 -0.99 3.27 -15.64
C ALA A 48 -0.95 4.82 -15.74
N MET A 49 0.11 5.38 -16.33
CA MET A 49 0.25 6.82 -16.54
C MET A 49 -0.18 7.31 -17.93
N GLU A 50 -0.64 6.42 -18.78
CA GLU A 50 -1.16 6.76 -20.12
C GLU A 50 -2.65 7.14 -20.04
N PHE A 51 -2.96 8.25 -19.41
CA PHE A 51 -4.32 8.66 -19.04
C PHE A 51 -5.27 8.75 -20.24
N ASP A 52 -4.83 9.37 -21.35
CA ASP A 52 -5.66 9.48 -22.55
C ASP A 52 -6.06 8.11 -23.11
N LYS A 53 -5.14 7.16 -23.10
CA LYS A 53 -5.39 5.78 -23.54
C LYS A 53 -6.31 5.03 -22.59
N ILE A 54 -6.16 5.25 -21.27
CA ILE A 54 -7.04 4.63 -20.25
C ILE A 54 -8.47 5.13 -20.42
N VAL A 55 -8.65 6.44 -20.55
CA VAL A 55 -9.97 7.06 -20.77
C VAL A 55 -10.60 6.56 -22.07
N ALA A 56 -9.84 6.52 -23.17
CA ALA A 56 -10.31 6.03 -24.46
C ALA A 56 -10.71 4.55 -24.39
N PHE A 57 -9.91 3.72 -23.73
CA PHE A 57 -10.22 2.30 -23.50
C PHE A 57 -11.50 2.11 -22.69
N ALA A 58 -11.65 2.86 -21.60
CA ALA A 58 -12.84 2.79 -20.76
C ALA A 58 -14.10 3.17 -21.52
N LYS A 59 -14.04 4.17 -22.40
CA LYS A 59 -15.15 4.56 -23.29
C LYS A 59 -15.45 3.47 -24.33
N GLU A 60 -14.44 2.97 -25.00
CA GLU A 60 -14.57 1.93 -26.04
C GLU A 60 -15.21 0.67 -25.47
N LYS A 61 -14.81 0.24 -24.29
CA LYS A 61 -15.33 -0.95 -23.63
C LYS A 61 -16.59 -0.71 -22.84
N GLU A 62 -17.08 0.52 -22.79
CA GLU A 62 -18.27 0.91 -22.00
C GLU A 62 -18.14 0.51 -20.53
N VAL A 63 -17.00 0.84 -19.92
CA VAL A 63 -16.70 0.52 -18.51
C VAL A 63 -17.59 1.34 -17.58
N ASP A 64 -18.22 0.68 -16.63
CA ASP A 64 -19.12 1.28 -15.65
C ASP A 64 -18.40 1.87 -14.44
N LEU A 65 -17.25 1.29 -14.08
CA LEU A 65 -16.44 1.69 -12.92
C LEU A 65 -14.96 1.44 -13.19
N VAL A 66 -14.13 2.44 -12.93
CA VAL A 66 -12.67 2.31 -12.94
C VAL A 66 -12.15 2.33 -11.50
N ILE A 67 -11.36 1.33 -11.13
CA ILE A 67 -10.68 1.26 -9.84
C ILE A 67 -9.21 1.59 -10.05
N VAL A 68 -8.73 2.70 -9.47
CA VAL A 68 -7.34 3.11 -9.58
C VAL A 68 -6.57 2.58 -8.37
N GLY A 69 -5.73 1.57 -8.60
CA GLY A 69 -5.03 0.85 -7.52
C GLY A 69 -3.68 1.43 -7.12
N MET A 70 -3.08 2.28 -7.94
CA MET A 70 -1.70 2.76 -7.77
C MET A 70 -1.64 4.24 -7.36
N ASP A 71 -0.56 4.60 -6.67
CA ASP A 71 -0.27 5.95 -6.19
C ASP A 71 0.01 6.95 -7.33
N ASP A 72 0.91 6.64 -8.26
CA ASP A 72 1.31 7.55 -9.34
C ASP A 72 0.12 8.09 -10.16
N PRO A 73 -0.81 7.26 -10.69
CA PRO A 73 -1.95 7.80 -11.43
C PRO A 73 -2.94 8.56 -10.55
N LEU A 74 -3.08 8.21 -9.26
CA LEU A 74 -3.92 8.96 -8.33
C LEU A 74 -3.38 10.37 -8.09
N VAL A 75 -2.10 10.48 -7.76
CA VAL A 75 -1.42 11.75 -7.56
C VAL A 75 -1.35 12.56 -8.87
N GLY A 76 -1.25 11.88 -10.01
CA GLY A 76 -1.26 12.50 -11.34
C GLY A 76 -2.61 13.01 -11.81
N GLY A 77 -3.73 12.61 -11.18
CA GLY A 77 -5.06 13.12 -11.49
C GLY A 77 -5.89 12.27 -12.44
N LEU A 78 -5.64 10.96 -12.53
CA LEU A 78 -6.41 10.06 -13.40
C LEU A 78 -7.91 10.07 -13.05
N VAL A 79 -8.26 10.11 -11.76
CA VAL A 79 -9.67 10.15 -11.33
C VAL A 79 -10.36 11.40 -11.84
N ASP A 80 -9.69 12.57 -11.79
CA ASP A 80 -10.21 13.82 -12.35
C ASP A 80 -10.50 13.69 -13.84
N GLU A 81 -9.59 13.10 -14.61
CA GLU A 81 -9.77 12.92 -16.06
C GLU A 81 -10.89 11.93 -16.40
N LEU A 82 -11.01 10.85 -15.64
CA LEU A 82 -12.10 9.88 -15.80
C LEU A 82 -13.46 10.51 -15.52
N GLU A 83 -13.60 11.23 -14.40
CA GLU A 83 -14.84 11.91 -14.04
C GLU A 83 -15.22 13.01 -15.04
N ALA A 84 -14.23 13.78 -15.54
CA ALA A 84 -14.45 14.77 -16.60
C ALA A 84 -14.95 14.14 -17.90
N ALA A 85 -14.62 12.88 -18.15
CA ALA A 85 -15.11 12.10 -19.29
C ALA A 85 -16.46 11.38 -19.02
N GLY A 86 -17.07 11.59 -17.84
CA GLY A 86 -18.33 10.96 -17.45
C GLY A 86 -18.17 9.50 -17.00
N ILE A 87 -16.98 9.08 -16.63
CA ILE A 87 -16.69 7.71 -16.18
C ILE A 87 -16.54 7.71 -14.66
N ARG A 88 -17.27 6.83 -13.98
CA ARG A 88 -17.17 6.66 -12.52
C ARG A 88 -15.83 6.04 -12.18
N ALA A 89 -15.17 6.59 -11.16
CA ALA A 89 -13.89 6.11 -10.68
C ALA A 89 -13.87 5.98 -9.16
N PHE A 90 -13.22 4.93 -8.68
CA PHE A 90 -12.92 4.73 -7.27
C PHE A 90 -11.46 5.12 -7.00
N GLY A 91 -11.29 6.12 -6.17
CA GLY A 91 -10.01 6.69 -5.78
C GLY A 91 -10.16 8.20 -5.51
N PRO A 92 -9.20 8.80 -4.80
CA PRO A 92 -9.20 10.24 -4.58
C PRO A 92 -8.87 11.01 -5.85
N LYS A 93 -9.44 12.22 -5.96
CA LYS A 93 -9.01 13.22 -6.95
C LYS A 93 -7.60 13.70 -6.61
N LYS A 94 -6.95 14.33 -7.58
CA LYS A 94 -5.59 14.85 -7.44
C LYS A 94 -5.42 15.73 -6.21
N ASN A 95 -6.38 16.64 -5.95
CA ASN A 95 -6.29 17.53 -4.80
C ASN A 95 -6.35 16.82 -3.45
N ALA A 96 -6.99 15.66 -3.36
CA ALA A 96 -7.05 14.84 -2.15
C ALA A 96 -5.89 13.82 -2.09
N ALA A 97 -5.42 13.33 -3.23
CA ALA A 97 -4.29 12.40 -3.31
C ALA A 97 -2.97 13.02 -2.84
N ILE A 98 -2.91 14.34 -2.66
CA ILE A 98 -1.78 15.03 -2.04
C ILE A 98 -1.48 14.51 -0.63
N LEU A 99 -2.46 13.90 0.04
CA LEU A 99 -2.26 13.25 1.33
C LEU A 99 -1.12 12.22 1.29
N GLU A 100 -0.94 11.53 0.16
CA GLU A 100 0.21 10.66 -0.11
C GLU A 100 1.27 11.37 -0.95
N GLY A 101 0.85 12.22 -1.88
CA GLY A 101 1.74 12.90 -2.83
C GLY A 101 2.70 13.89 -2.20
N SER A 102 2.39 14.44 -1.04
CA SER A 102 3.25 15.35 -0.28
C SER A 102 3.28 14.99 1.20
N LYS A 103 4.43 14.56 1.67
CA LYS A 103 4.67 14.31 3.10
C LYS A 103 4.63 15.59 3.92
N ALA A 104 5.14 16.70 3.36
CA ALA A 104 5.08 18.01 3.98
C ALA A 104 3.63 18.44 4.21
N PHE A 105 2.77 18.31 3.20
CA PHE A 105 1.34 18.58 3.33
C PHE A 105 0.70 17.76 4.44
N SER A 106 0.93 16.44 4.45
CA SER A 106 0.32 15.56 5.45
C SER A 106 0.78 15.85 6.87
N LYS A 107 2.05 16.21 7.05
CA LYS A 107 2.59 16.62 8.36
C LYS A 107 1.96 17.93 8.83
N ASP A 108 1.86 18.93 7.96
CA ASP A 108 1.24 20.21 8.27
C ASP A 108 -0.26 20.06 8.57
N LEU A 109 -0.95 19.18 7.84
CA LEU A 109 -2.33 18.82 8.11
C LEU A 109 -2.49 18.24 9.53
N MET A 110 -1.68 17.26 9.87
CA MET A 110 -1.74 16.61 11.18
C MET A 110 -1.45 17.60 12.32
N LYS A 111 -0.47 18.47 12.13
CA LYS A 111 -0.15 19.53 13.11
C LYS A 111 -1.31 20.50 13.28
N LYS A 112 -1.89 20.98 12.18
CA LYS A 112 -3.01 21.95 12.18
C LYS A 112 -4.25 21.40 12.88
N TYR A 113 -4.56 20.13 12.70
CA TYR A 113 -5.76 19.48 13.23
C TYR A 113 -5.52 18.58 14.44
N ASN A 114 -4.34 18.69 15.07
CA ASN A 114 -3.97 17.97 16.29
C ASN A 114 -4.06 16.44 16.15
N ILE A 115 -3.72 15.90 14.98
CA ILE A 115 -3.62 14.47 14.76
C ILE A 115 -2.24 14.00 15.21
N PRO A 116 -2.15 12.98 16.11
CA PRO A 116 -0.87 12.54 16.65
C PRO A 116 0.10 12.04 15.57
N THR A 117 1.28 12.63 15.52
CA THR A 117 2.39 12.23 14.62
C THR A 117 3.73 12.63 15.24
N ALA A 118 4.84 12.19 14.64
CA ALA A 118 6.18 12.60 15.05
C ALA A 118 6.37 14.11 14.94
N ALA A 119 7.11 14.71 15.87
CA ALA A 119 7.55 16.09 15.77
C ALA A 119 8.44 16.26 14.52
N TYR A 120 8.28 17.34 13.80
CA TYR A 120 8.92 17.54 12.50
C TYR A 120 9.15 19.02 12.18
N ASP A 121 10.02 19.27 11.21
CA ASP A 121 10.18 20.55 10.51
C ASP A 121 10.39 20.30 9.02
N ASN A 122 9.92 21.24 8.19
CA ASN A 122 10.06 21.20 6.73
C ASN A 122 11.18 22.15 6.28
N PHE A 123 11.97 21.73 5.30
CA PHE A 123 13.09 22.50 4.77
C PHE A 123 13.09 22.50 3.25
N THR A 124 13.20 23.70 2.67
CA THR A 124 13.44 23.92 1.23
C THR A 124 14.86 24.42 0.97
N ASP A 125 15.57 24.85 2.02
CA ASP A 125 16.95 25.31 1.98
C ASP A 125 17.87 24.29 2.66
N PRO A 126 18.86 23.72 1.94
CA PRO A 126 19.81 22.76 2.51
C PRO A 126 20.63 23.34 3.69
N ASP A 127 21.02 24.62 3.62
CA ASP A 127 21.81 25.24 4.68
C ASP A 127 21.00 25.40 5.97
N ALA A 128 19.72 25.74 5.86
CA ALA A 128 18.81 25.79 6.99
C ALA A 128 18.60 24.40 7.62
N ALA A 129 18.47 23.37 6.80
CA ALA A 129 18.37 21.99 7.27
C ALA A 129 19.62 21.54 8.04
N ILE A 130 20.81 21.86 7.53
CA ILE A 130 22.08 21.54 8.19
C ILE A 130 22.21 22.27 9.52
N LYS A 131 21.85 23.57 9.56
CA LYS A 131 21.87 24.34 10.79
C LYS A 131 20.95 23.74 11.86
N TYR A 132 19.74 23.34 11.49
CA TYR A 132 18.82 22.64 12.39
C TYR A 132 19.44 21.36 12.95
N LEU A 133 20.06 20.55 12.10
CA LEU A 133 20.72 19.30 12.50
C LEU A 133 21.86 19.54 13.50
N GLU A 134 22.60 20.64 13.35
CA GLU A 134 23.72 21.00 14.21
C GLU A 134 23.28 21.56 15.58
N THR A 135 22.12 22.23 15.64
CA THR A 135 21.73 23.02 16.82
C THR A 135 20.56 22.41 17.60
N GLU A 136 19.64 21.74 16.97
CA GLU A 136 18.37 21.33 17.58
C GLU A 136 18.08 19.83 17.51
N ALA A 137 18.64 19.13 16.53
CA ALA A 137 18.34 17.71 16.29
C ALA A 137 18.85 16.80 17.41
N LYS A 138 18.02 15.80 17.72
CA LYS A 138 18.40 14.68 18.59
C LYS A 138 18.48 13.41 17.72
N PHE A 139 19.50 12.60 17.95
CA PHE A 139 19.74 11.39 17.17
C PHE A 139 19.30 10.13 17.91
N PRO A 140 18.81 9.07 17.21
CA PRO A 140 18.61 9.04 15.75
C PRO A 140 17.52 9.98 15.27
N ILE A 141 17.60 10.40 14.00
CA ILE A 141 16.64 11.29 13.35
C ILE A 141 16.24 10.76 11.98
N VAL A 142 15.09 11.16 11.46
CA VAL A 142 14.58 10.71 10.18
C VAL A 142 14.52 11.86 9.18
N LEU A 143 15.12 11.67 7.99
CA LEU A 143 15.01 12.58 6.86
C LEU A 143 14.11 11.95 5.81
N LYS A 144 13.14 12.71 5.31
CA LYS A 144 12.22 12.26 4.26
C LYS A 144 12.20 13.25 3.10
N ALA A 145 12.45 12.78 1.90
CA ALA A 145 12.17 13.54 0.69
C ALA A 145 10.66 13.73 0.55
N ASP A 146 10.22 14.91 0.11
CA ASP A 146 8.80 15.15 -0.18
C ASP A 146 8.38 14.47 -1.49
N GLY A 147 7.17 13.93 -1.55
CA GLY A 147 6.64 13.26 -2.75
C GLY A 147 6.79 11.74 -2.77
N LEU A 148 6.44 11.18 -3.94
CA LEU A 148 6.48 9.74 -4.18
C LEU A 148 7.91 9.28 -4.50
N ALA A 149 8.63 8.78 -3.51
CA ALA A 149 9.99 8.28 -3.67
C ALA A 149 10.08 6.74 -3.59
N LEU A 150 9.00 6.02 -3.84
CA LEU A 150 8.89 4.56 -3.81
C LEU A 150 9.42 3.94 -2.51
N GLY A 151 9.20 4.62 -1.37
CA GLY A 151 9.71 4.20 -0.06
C GLY A 151 11.22 4.36 0.13
N LYS A 152 11.94 4.83 -0.89
CA LYS A 152 13.40 4.99 -0.86
C LYS A 152 13.86 6.35 -0.34
N GLY A 153 12.96 7.33 -0.28
CA GLY A 153 13.24 8.69 0.16
C GLY A 153 13.26 8.90 1.66
N VAL A 154 13.32 7.83 2.45
CA VAL A 154 13.36 7.86 3.92
C VAL A 154 14.73 7.39 4.40
N LEU A 155 15.44 8.24 5.15
CA LEU A 155 16.75 7.97 5.69
C LEU A 155 16.72 8.08 7.22
N ILE A 156 17.06 7.00 7.91
CA ILE A 156 17.27 7.01 9.36
C ILE A 156 18.74 7.28 9.61
N CYS A 157 19.03 8.38 10.30
CA CYS A 157 20.40 8.84 10.56
C CYS A 157 20.70 8.74 12.04
N ASN A 158 21.73 7.98 12.40
CA ASN A 158 22.14 7.78 13.79
C ASN A 158 23.12 8.86 14.29
N THR A 159 23.78 9.54 13.37
CA THR A 159 24.78 10.56 13.67
C THR A 159 24.54 11.83 12.86
N LEU A 160 25.12 12.95 13.33
CA LEU A 160 25.10 14.21 12.60
C LEU A 160 25.72 14.08 11.21
N GLU A 161 26.82 13.32 11.08
CA GLU A 161 27.51 13.11 9.80
C GLU A 161 26.62 12.39 8.79
N GLU A 162 25.94 11.30 9.24
CA GLU A 162 24.95 10.59 8.40
C GLU A 162 23.81 11.52 7.96
N ALA A 163 23.32 12.37 8.86
CA ALA A 163 22.25 13.30 8.56
C ALA A 163 22.67 14.38 7.55
N LYS A 164 23.88 14.93 7.69
CA LYS A 164 24.44 15.89 6.72
C LYS A 164 24.61 15.25 5.33
N ASP A 165 25.08 14.02 5.26
CA ASP A 165 25.16 13.26 4.02
C ASP A 165 23.76 13.00 3.43
N GLY A 166 22.80 12.73 4.28
CA GLY A 166 21.37 12.60 3.88
C GLY A 166 20.81 13.88 3.25
N VAL A 167 21.06 15.05 3.84
CA VAL A 167 20.66 16.36 3.27
C VAL A 167 21.27 16.53 1.88
N LYS A 168 22.56 16.22 1.74
CA LYS A 168 23.25 16.29 0.44
C LYS A 168 22.57 15.38 -0.60
N LYS A 169 22.35 14.13 -0.26
CA LYS A 169 21.72 13.14 -1.16
C LYS A 169 20.31 13.57 -1.60
N ILE A 170 19.51 14.07 -0.67
CA ILE A 170 18.10 14.43 -0.96
C ILE A 170 18.03 15.77 -1.70
N MET A 171 18.63 16.83 -1.15
CA MET A 171 18.39 18.21 -1.58
C MET A 171 19.40 18.73 -2.59
N LEU A 172 20.66 18.29 -2.54
CA LEU A 172 21.71 18.77 -3.43
C LEU A 172 21.90 17.83 -4.63
N ASP A 173 22.15 16.56 -4.40
CA ASP A 173 22.36 15.57 -5.47
C ASP A 173 21.04 15.16 -6.16
N LYS A 174 19.90 15.56 -5.59
CA LYS A 174 18.56 15.24 -6.11
C LYS A 174 18.37 13.76 -6.44
N LYS A 175 18.89 12.87 -5.59
CA LYS A 175 18.82 11.42 -5.79
C LYS A 175 17.38 10.90 -6.00
N PHE A 176 16.38 11.63 -5.48
CA PHE A 176 14.96 11.33 -5.62
C PHE A 176 14.23 12.33 -6.55
N GLY A 177 14.96 12.97 -7.45
CA GLY A 177 14.39 13.93 -8.40
C GLY A 177 13.76 15.14 -7.71
N SER A 178 12.62 15.58 -8.22
CA SER A 178 11.87 16.73 -7.69
C SER A 178 11.36 16.53 -6.25
N ALA A 179 11.23 15.28 -5.79
CA ALA A 179 10.92 14.99 -4.38
C ALA A 179 11.95 15.54 -3.41
N GLY A 180 13.18 15.78 -3.86
CA GLY A 180 14.24 16.40 -3.07
C GLY A 180 14.19 17.94 -3.01
N ASN A 181 13.20 18.59 -3.61
CA ASN A 181 13.04 20.05 -3.53
C ASN A 181 12.60 20.51 -2.13
N GLU A 182 11.94 19.63 -1.40
CA GLU A 182 11.56 19.84 -0.02
C GLU A 182 11.90 18.58 0.78
N MET A 183 12.31 18.75 2.01
CA MET A 183 12.70 17.67 2.90
C MET A 183 12.06 17.87 4.28
N ILE A 184 11.58 16.78 4.85
CA ILE A 184 11.06 16.74 6.21
C ILE A 184 12.13 16.13 7.10
N ILE A 185 12.41 16.79 8.23
CA ILE A 185 13.20 16.24 9.32
C ILE A 185 12.25 15.95 10.47
N GLU A 186 12.18 14.69 10.90
CA GLU A 186 11.30 14.30 11.98
C GLU A 186 11.99 13.43 13.04
N GLU A 187 11.46 13.48 14.26
CA GLU A 187 11.94 12.65 15.34
C GLU A 187 11.82 11.15 14.97
N PHE A 188 12.77 10.37 15.43
CA PHE A 188 12.72 8.92 15.32
C PHE A 188 11.75 8.36 16.36
N MET A 189 10.67 7.76 15.91
CA MET A 189 9.72 7.08 16.78
C MET A 189 10.13 5.62 16.98
N THR A 190 9.95 5.13 18.19
CA THR A 190 10.14 3.72 18.56
C THR A 190 8.80 3.09 18.87
N GLY A 191 8.65 1.82 18.51
CA GLY A 191 7.42 1.08 18.74
C GLY A 191 7.19 0.03 17.67
N ARG A 192 5.94 -0.39 17.53
CA ARG A 192 5.51 -1.35 16.53
C ARG A 192 4.73 -0.66 15.42
N GLU A 193 5.09 -0.95 14.18
CA GLU A 193 4.32 -0.47 13.04
C GLU A 193 3.10 -1.36 12.82
N VAL A 194 1.95 -0.73 12.58
CA VAL A 194 0.70 -1.40 12.23
C VAL A 194 0.06 -0.64 11.07
N SER A 195 -0.51 -1.36 10.13
CA SER A 195 -1.23 -0.80 8.99
C SER A 195 -2.73 -0.95 9.18
N VAL A 196 -3.48 0.13 8.96
CA VAL A 196 -4.95 0.12 8.93
C VAL A 196 -5.42 0.79 7.64
N LEU A 197 -6.04 0.00 6.77
CA LEU A 197 -6.69 0.49 5.56
C LEU A 197 -8.12 0.89 5.87
N SER A 198 -8.64 1.88 5.17
CA SER A 198 -9.99 2.36 5.38
C SER A 198 -10.68 2.80 4.10
N PHE A 199 -11.98 2.56 4.01
CA PHE A 199 -12.85 3.17 3.00
C PHE A 199 -13.32 4.54 3.48
N VAL A 200 -13.39 5.51 2.57
CA VAL A 200 -13.76 6.90 2.86
C VAL A 200 -14.68 7.45 1.77
N ASP A 201 -15.73 8.16 2.18
CA ASP A 201 -16.74 8.76 1.28
C ASP A 201 -16.88 10.29 1.43
N VAL A 202 -15.83 10.99 1.83
CA VAL A 202 -15.83 12.43 2.17
C VAL A 202 -16.25 12.70 3.62
N ASN A 203 -17.29 12.07 4.13
CA ASN A 203 -17.86 12.32 5.47
C ASN A 203 -17.61 11.18 6.44
N THR A 204 -17.64 9.96 5.94
CA THR A 204 -17.56 8.73 6.74
C THR A 204 -16.29 7.97 6.43
N ILE A 205 -15.70 7.37 7.46
CA ILE A 205 -14.59 6.43 7.35
C ILE A 205 -14.98 5.09 7.98
N LYS A 206 -14.70 4.00 7.27
CA LYS A 206 -14.86 2.62 7.76
C LYS A 206 -13.52 1.92 7.67
N THR A 207 -12.93 1.64 8.83
CA THR A 207 -11.64 0.94 8.90
C THR A 207 -11.78 -0.54 8.65
N MET A 208 -10.81 -1.11 7.95
CA MET A 208 -10.67 -2.55 7.75
C MET A 208 -9.92 -3.18 8.92
N THR A 209 -9.86 -4.51 8.92
CA THR A 209 -9.02 -5.24 9.88
C THR A 209 -7.55 -4.79 9.75
N SER A 210 -6.83 -4.76 10.87
CA SER A 210 -5.42 -4.36 10.89
C SER A 210 -4.52 -5.35 10.17
N ALA A 211 -3.34 -4.88 9.77
CA ALA A 211 -2.29 -5.71 9.20
C ALA A 211 -0.92 -5.25 9.71
N GLN A 212 0.07 -6.09 9.57
CA GLN A 212 1.44 -5.76 9.95
C GLN A 212 2.40 -6.28 8.87
N ASP A 213 3.18 -5.36 8.30
CA ASP A 213 4.10 -5.61 7.20
C ASP A 213 5.56 -5.72 7.69
N HIS A 214 6.42 -6.24 6.82
CA HIS A 214 7.87 -6.43 7.06
C HIS A 214 8.63 -5.71 5.95
N LYS A 215 9.17 -4.54 6.24
CA LYS A 215 9.76 -3.62 5.24
C LYS A 215 11.18 -3.99 4.81
N ARG A 216 11.95 -4.65 5.66
CA ARG A 216 13.35 -4.98 5.36
C ARG A 216 13.46 -6.22 4.48
N ALA A 217 14.48 -6.23 3.61
CA ALA A 217 14.69 -7.31 2.65
C ALA A 217 15.11 -8.64 3.30
N GLY A 218 15.87 -8.59 4.40
CA GLY A 218 16.46 -9.76 5.04
C GLY A 218 15.84 -10.13 6.38
N ASP A 219 16.03 -11.39 6.75
CA ASP A 219 15.62 -11.92 8.06
C ASP A 219 16.20 -11.08 9.20
N GLY A 220 15.46 -11.00 10.31
CA GLY A 220 15.84 -10.19 11.46
C GLY A 220 15.77 -8.67 11.20
N ASP A 221 14.94 -8.25 10.24
CA ASP A 221 14.80 -6.85 9.84
C ASP A 221 16.13 -6.22 9.40
N THR A 222 16.87 -6.94 8.60
CA THR A 222 18.16 -6.53 8.06
C THR A 222 18.08 -6.13 6.58
N GLY A 223 19.11 -5.48 6.09
CA GLY A 223 19.20 -5.08 4.69
C GLY A 223 18.42 -3.81 4.37
N LEU A 224 18.15 -3.60 3.09
CA LEU A 224 17.49 -2.41 2.58
C LEU A 224 15.98 -2.43 2.81
N ASN A 225 15.37 -1.26 2.88
CA ASN A 225 13.92 -1.11 2.82
C ASN A 225 13.39 -1.55 1.45
N THR A 226 12.22 -2.16 1.47
CA THR A 226 11.51 -2.67 0.29
C THR A 226 10.08 -2.17 0.27
N GLY A 227 9.30 -2.60 -0.70
CA GLY A 227 7.85 -2.41 -0.73
C GLY A 227 7.09 -3.25 0.28
N GLY A 228 7.76 -4.21 0.93
CA GLY A 228 7.20 -5.19 1.86
C GLY A 228 7.52 -6.61 1.44
N MET A 229 8.00 -7.41 2.39
CA MET A 229 8.43 -8.79 2.18
C MET A 229 7.44 -9.82 2.69
N GLY A 230 6.35 -9.35 3.27
CA GLY A 230 5.29 -10.18 3.81
C GLY A 230 4.51 -9.47 4.88
N THR A 231 3.31 -9.95 5.15
CA THR A 231 2.36 -9.30 6.04
C THR A 231 1.43 -10.31 6.68
N PHE A 232 0.81 -9.95 7.78
CA PHE A 232 -0.24 -10.75 8.41
C PHE A 232 -1.39 -9.86 8.89
N SER A 233 -2.54 -10.46 9.08
CA SER A 233 -3.77 -9.82 9.55
C SER A 233 -4.62 -10.79 10.35
N PRO A 234 -5.20 -10.37 11.49
CA PRO A 234 -5.05 -9.06 12.13
C PRO A 234 -3.73 -8.94 12.90
N SER A 235 -3.31 -7.72 13.24
CA SER A 235 -2.19 -7.51 14.16
C SER A 235 -2.67 -7.71 15.60
N PRO A 236 -2.04 -8.58 16.39
CA PRO A 236 -2.40 -8.78 17.79
C PRO A 236 -2.04 -7.58 18.68
N PHE A 237 -1.22 -6.67 18.17
CA PHE A 237 -0.82 -5.45 18.88
C PHE A 237 -1.80 -4.29 18.65
N TYR A 238 -2.67 -4.40 17.66
CA TYR A 238 -3.76 -3.46 17.42
C TYR A 238 -4.95 -3.85 18.30
N THR A 239 -4.86 -3.46 19.59
CA THR A 239 -5.85 -3.78 20.59
C THR A 239 -7.08 -2.88 20.48
N LYS A 240 -8.17 -3.25 21.18
CA LYS A 240 -9.37 -2.42 21.26
C LYS A 240 -9.07 -1.02 21.81
N GLU A 241 -8.14 -0.91 22.76
CA GLU A 241 -7.69 0.37 23.31
C GLU A 241 -7.02 1.24 22.25
N VAL A 242 -6.13 0.66 21.43
CA VAL A 242 -5.49 1.33 20.30
C VAL A 242 -6.54 1.78 19.28
N GLU A 243 -7.47 0.90 18.93
CA GLU A 243 -8.55 1.19 18.00
C GLU A 243 -9.42 2.36 18.49
N ASP A 244 -9.84 2.34 19.76
CA ASP A 244 -10.66 3.40 20.34
C ASP A 244 -9.94 4.75 20.35
N PHE A 245 -8.65 4.76 20.65
CA PHE A 245 -7.82 5.95 20.57
C PHE A 245 -7.76 6.50 19.13
N CYS A 246 -7.49 5.64 18.15
CA CYS A 246 -7.38 6.04 16.76
C CYS A 246 -8.74 6.48 16.18
N ASN A 247 -9.84 5.84 16.56
CA ASN A 247 -11.17 6.29 16.19
C ASN A 247 -11.45 7.71 16.70
N LYS A 248 -11.02 8.01 17.92
CA LYS A 248 -11.26 9.32 18.55
C LYS A 248 -10.38 10.43 17.99
N TYR A 249 -9.09 10.14 17.73
CA TYR A 249 -8.08 11.18 17.48
C TYR A 249 -7.45 11.14 16.08
N VAL A 250 -7.62 10.06 15.33
CA VAL A 250 -6.88 9.86 14.08
C VAL A 250 -7.79 9.74 12.86
N TYR A 251 -8.66 8.75 12.83
CA TYR A 251 -9.37 8.36 11.59
C TYR A 251 -10.36 9.41 11.11
N GLN A 252 -11.39 9.67 11.88
CA GLN A 252 -12.39 10.68 11.51
C GLN A 252 -11.79 12.08 11.46
N ALA A 253 -10.84 12.38 12.35
CA ALA A 253 -10.12 13.65 12.36
C ALA A 253 -9.39 13.90 11.03
N THR A 254 -8.80 12.87 10.41
CA THR A 254 -8.13 13.00 9.10
C THR A 254 -9.14 13.31 8.00
N VAL A 255 -10.27 12.62 7.97
CA VAL A 255 -11.34 12.85 6.97
C VAL A 255 -11.90 14.26 7.09
N ASP A 256 -12.19 14.69 8.31
CA ASP A 256 -12.72 16.03 8.59
C ASP A 256 -11.71 17.13 8.23
N ALA A 257 -10.42 16.89 8.51
CA ALA A 257 -9.34 17.80 8.16
C ALA A 257 -9.22 17.99 6.64
N MET A 258 -9.25 16.90 5.87
CA MET A 258 -9.21 16.96 4.41
C MET A 258 -10.39 17.73 3.84
N LYS A 259 -11.58 17.50 4.38
CA LYS A 259 -12.79 18.23 3.99
C LYS A 259 -12.66 19.74 4.32
N ALA A 260 -12.18 20.06 5.50
CA ALA A 260 -11.99 21.46 5.94
C ALA A 260 -10.94 22.21 5.07
N GLU A 261 -9.94 21.51 4.54
CA GLU A 261 -8.95 22.06 3.60
C GLU A 261 -9.49 22.21 2.17
N GLY A 262 -10.76 21.88 1.91
CA GLY A 262 -11.32 21.90 0.56
C GLY A 262 -10.82 20.78 -0.34
N ARG A 263 -10.34 19.69 0.25
CA ARG A 263 -9.79 18.50 -0.41
C ARG A 263 -10.55 17.24 0.00
N PRO A 264 -11.88 17.17 -0.31
CA PRO A 264 -12.69 16.05 0.11
C PRO A 264 -12.14 14.73 -0.45
N PHE A 265 -12.00 13.74 0.42
CA PHE A 265 -11.38 12.46 0.08
C PHE A 265 -12.45 11.37 -0.15
N LYS A 266 -12.37 10.70 -1.30
CA LYS A 266 -13.10 9.46 -1.58
C LYS A 266 -12.11 8.37 -2.00
N GLY A 267 -12.25 7.19 -1.45
CA GLY A 267 -11.39 6.06 -1.80
C GLY A 267 -10.79 5.40 -0.58
N ILE A 268 -9.55 4.99 -0.66
CA ILE A 268 -8.82 4.34 0.43
C ILE A 268 -7.84 5.32 1.06
N ILE A 269 -7.89 5.42 2.39
CA ILE A 269 -6.78 5.95 3.18
C ILE A 269 -6.11 4.78 3.89
N PHE A 270 -4.82 4.63 3.67
CA PHE A 270 -3.94 3.74 4.40
C PHE A 270 -3.28 4.54 5.52
N PHE A 271 -3.47 4.11 6.75
CA PHE A 271 -2.79 4.65 7.91
C PHE A 271 -1.63 3.75 8.29
N GLY A 272 -0.40 4.24 8.14
CA GLY A 272 0.76 3.65 8.79
C GLY A 272 0.84 4.20 10.21
N LEU A 273 0.68 3.35 11.20
CA LEU A 273 0.69 3.74 12.61
C LEU A 273 1.96 3.22 13.29
N MET A 274 2.53 4.04 14.16
CA MET A 274 3.54 3.61 15.11
C MET A 274 2.89 3.54 16.49
N LEU A 275 2.89 2.36 17.09
CA LEU A 275 2.42 2.15 18.46
C LEU A 275 3.56 2.47 19.42
N THR A 276 3.68 3.73 19.80
CA THR A 276 4.76 4.23 20.65
C THR A 276 4.42 4.04 22.14
N PRO A 277 5.42 4.13 23.06
CA PRO A 277 5.15 4.15 24.50
C PRO A 277 4.17 5.25 24.96
N ASP A 278 4.10 6.36 24.21
CA ASP A 278 3.22 7.50 24.50
C ASP A 278 1.86 7.40 23.78
N GLY A 279 1.57 6.28 23.16
CA GLY A 279 0.35 6.02 22.39
C GLY A 279 0.55 5.95 20.88
N PRO A 280 -0.52 5.63 20.12
CA PRO A 280 -0.47 5.56 18.67
C PRO A 280 -0.18 6.92 18.04
N LYS A 281 0.70 6.92 17.03
CA LYS A 281 1.00 8.10 16.19
C LYS A 281 0.96 7.70 14.73
N VAL A 282 0.52 8.60 13.87
CA VAL A 282 0.55 8.39 12.43
C VAL A 282 1.99 8.52 11.95
N LEU A 283 2.49 7.45 11.34
CA LEU A 283 3.80 7.42 10.70
C LEU A 283 3.73 8.00 9.28
N GLU A 284 2.73 7.58 8.54
CA GLU A 284 2.48 8.03 7.16
C GLU A 284 1.04 7.76 6.73
N TYR A 285 0.63 8.44 5.66
CA TYR A 285 -0.58 8.15 4.90
C TYR A 285 -0.24 7.63 3.51
N ASN A 286 -1.10 6.73 3.00
CA ASN A 286 -1.17 6.46 1.57
C ASN A 286 -2.62 6.60 1.09
N ALA A 287 -2.81 6.96 -0.17
CA ALA A 287 -4.13 7.27 -0.73
C ALA A 287 -4.68 6.10 -1.57
N ARG A 288 -4.29 4.89 -1.25
CA ARG A 288 -4.61 3.65 -1.98
C ARG A 288 -4.46 2.44 -1.05
N PHE A 289 -4.88 1.26 -1.54
CA PHE A 289 -4.60 0.00 -0.85
C PHE A 289 -3.09 -0.21 -0.66
N GLY A 290 -2.73 -0.88 0.43
CA GLY A 290 -1.35 -1.32 0.67
C GLY A 290 -0.97 -2.54 -0.18
N ASP A 291 0.31 -2.71 -0.42
CA ASP A 291 0.91 -3.85 -1.08
C ASP A 291 2.16 -4.29 -0.30
N PRO A 292 2.15 -5.36 0.50
CA PRO A 292 1.25 -6.53 0.40
C PRO A 292 0.03 -6.58 1.35
N GLU A 293 -0.38 -5.51 2.00
CA GLU A 293 -1.47 -5.55 2.99
C GLU A 293 -2.82 -5.97 2.37
N ALA A 294 -3.12 -5.54 1.15
CA ALA A 294 -4.35 -5.96 0.45
C ALA A 294 -4.45 -7.49 0.32
N GLN A 295 -3.32 -8.17 0.18
CA GLN A 295 -3.25 -9.62 0.01
C GLN A 295 -3.65 -10.42 1.26
N VAL A 296 -3.71 -9.80 2.44
CA VAL A 296 -4.19 -10.45 3.67
C VAL A 296 -5.51 -9.86 4.18
N VAL A 297 -5.81 -8.63 3.83
CA VAL A 297 -7.03 -7.93 4.27
C VAL A 297 -8.23 -8.31 3.40
N LEU A 298 -8.10 -8.21 2.08
CA LEU A 298 -9.21 -8.45 1.15
C LEU A 298 -9.71 -9.91 1.15
N PRO A 299 -8.86 -10.95 1.25
CA PRO A 299 -9.35 -12.32 1.37
C PRO A 299 -10.21 -12.60 2.61
N ARG A 300 -10.11 -11.76 3.63
CA ARG A 300 -10.88 -11.88 4.87
C ARG A 300 -12.14 -11.01 4.91
N MET A 301 -12.33 -10.14 3.93
CA MET A 301 -13.51 -9.25 3.84
C MET A 301 -14.75 -10.04 3.45
N LYS A 302 -15.85 -9.87 4.18
CA LYS A 302 -17.13 -10.53 3.91
C LYS A 302 -18.00 -9.78 2.92
N ASN A 303 -17.92 -8.45 2.91
CA ASN A 303 -18.73 -7.61 2.04
C ASN A 303 -18.34 -7.79 0.56
N ASP A 304 -19.28 -7.54 -0.32
CA ASP A 304 -19.01 -7.32 -1.73
C ASP A 304 -18.24 -5.99 -1.87
N ILE A 305 -17.01 -6.07 -2.38
CA ILE A 305 -16.14 -4.89 -2.51
C ILE A 305 -16.75 -3.82 -3.41
N ILE A 306 -17.50 -4.21 -4.44
CA ILE A 306 -18.16 -3.28 -5.36
C ILE A 306 -19.24 -2.49 -4.63
N GLU A 307 -20.02 -3.12 -3.76
CA GLU A 307 -21.03 -2.42 -2.97
C GLU A 307 -20.39 -1.36 -2.05
N VAL A 308 -19.28 -1.70 -1.43
CA VAL A 308 -18.56 -0.75 -0.57
C VAL A 308 -17.95 0.39 -1.38
N MET A 309 -17.35 0.10 -2.54
CA MET A 309 -16.77 1.11 -3.42
C MET A 309 -17.86 2.05 -3.98
N GLU A 310 -19.00 1.50 -4.38
CA GLU A 310 -20.15 2.32 -4.82
C GLU A 310 -20.68 3.20 -3.69
N ALA A 311 -20.76 2.71 -2.47
CA ALA A 311 -21.13 3.50 -1.31
C ALA A 311 -20.16 4.66 -1.05
N CYS A 312 -18.85 4.45 -1.25
CA CYS A 312 -17.87 5.54 -1.18
C CYS A 312 -18.11 6.61 -2.25
N ILE A 313 -18.40 6.20 -3.48
CA ILE A 313 -18.66 7.12 -4.59
C ILE A 313 -19.96 7.90 -4.38
N ASN A 314 -20.99 7.23 -3.86
CA ASN A 314 -22.33 7.80 -3.69
C ASN A 314 -22.52 8.55 -2.37
N GLY A 315 -21.53 8.53 -1.46
CA GLY A 315 -21.64 9.18 -0.14
C GLY A 315 -22.57 8.47 0.83
N THR A 316 -22.72 7.15 0.71
CA THR A 316 -23.59 6.31 1.53
C THR A 316 -22.85 5.26 2.35
N LEU A 317 -21.55 5.48 2.58
CA LEU A 317 -20.70 4.55 3.33
C LEU A 317 -21.18 4.33 4.77
N ASP A 318 -21.85 5.31 5.36
CA ASP A 318 -22.46 5.20 6.69
C ASP A 318 -23.50 4.07 6.79
N GLN A 319 -24.10 3.66 5.67
CA GLN A 319 -25.07 2.55 5.60
C GLN A 319 -24.41 1.17 5.48
N ILE A 320 -23.11 1.10 5.27
CA ILE A 320 -22.36 -0.17 5.14
C ILE A 320 -21.93 -0.68 6.51
N ASP A 321 -22.29 -1.92 6.81
CA ASP A 321 -21.74 -2.69 7.93
C ASP A 321 -20.52 -3.50 7.42
N LEU A 322 -19.34 -2.92 7.56
CA LEU A 322 -18.11 -3.54 7.08
C LEU A 322 -17.68 -4.69 8.00
N GLN A 323 -17.62 -5.89 7.45
CA GLN A 323 -17.34 -7.12 8.22
C GLN A 323 -16.17 -7.91 7.64
N PHE A 324 -15.42 -8.53 8.52
CA PHE A 324 -14.31 -9.45 8.22
C PHE A 324 -14.53 -10.80 8.85
N GLU A 325 -13.92 -11.83 8.26
CA GLU A 325 -13.92 -13.18 8.82
C GLU A 325 -13.17 -13.20 10.16
N ASP A 326 -13.64 -14.05 11.07
CA ASP A 326 -13.00 -14.28 12.37
C ASP A 326 -11.90 -15.36 12.25
N ASN A 327 -10.93 -15.09 11.41
CA ASN A 327 -9.76 -15.93 11.13
C ASN A 327 -8.52 -15.05 10.97
N ALA A 328 -7.44 -15.62 10.48
CA ALA A 328 -6.22 -14.89 10.18
C ALA A 328 -5.72 -15.21 8.77
N ALA A 329 -4.86 -14.33 8.25
CA ALA A 329 -4.17 -14.54 7.00
C ALA A 329 -2.71 -14.08 7.10
N VAL A 330 -1.82 -14.80 6.43
CA VAL A 330 -0.39 -14.46 6.32
C VAL A 330 -0.01 -14.52 4.84
N CYS A 331 0.71 -13.50 4.38
CA CYS A 331 1.28 -13.43 3.04
C CYS A 331 2.80 -13.41 3.12
N VAL A 332 3.46 -14.33 2.44
CA VAL A 332 4.91 -14.36 2.25
C VAL A 332 5.23 -13.94 0.82
N VAL A 333 6.03 -12.89 0.66
CA VAL A 333 6.44 -12.41 -0.66
C VAL A 333 7.58 -13.27 -1.18
N LEU A 334 7.42 -13.82 -2.38
CA LEU A 334 8.47 -14.46 -3.14
C LEU A 334 9.07 -13.42 -4.09
N ALA A 335 10.32 -13.08 -3.85
CA ALA A 335 11.06 -12.07 -4.62
C ALA A 335 12.11 -12.70 -5.50
N SER A 336 12.60 -11.94 -6.47
CA SER A 336 13.81 -12.25 -7.21
C SER A 336 15.05 -11.96 -6.34
N ASP A 337 15.97 -12.89 -6.26
CA ASP A 337 17.21 -12.68 -5.49
C ASP A 337 17.96 -11.46 -6.00
N GLY A 338 18.43 -10.63 -5.07
CA GLY A 338 19.02 -9.32 -5.34
C GLY A 338 18.03 -8.13 -5.22
N TYR A 339 16.72 -8.38 -5.14
CA TYR A 339 15.75 -7.34 -4.85
C TYR A 339 16.06 -6.66 -3.48
N PRO A 340 16.00 -5.32 -3.34
CA PRO A 340 15.43 -4.32 -4.26
C PRO A 340 16.45 -3.65 -5.21
N VAL A 341 17.67 -4.17 -5.35
CA VAL A 341 18.75 -3.50 -6.10
C VAL A 341 18.81 -3.98 -7.55
N LYS A 342 19.23 -5.22 -7.75
CA LYS A 342 19.41 -5.80 -9.10
C LYS A 342 19.05 -7.28 -9.07
N TYR A 343 18.32 -7.72 -10.07
CA TYR A 343 17.86 -9.10 -10.21
C TYR A 343 17.58 -9.46 -11.66
N ASP A 344 17.65 -10.75 -11.95
CA ASP A 344 17.29 -11.29 -13.27
C ASP A 344 15.78 -11.42 -13.42
N LYS A 345 15.31 -11.30 -14.66
CA LYS A 345 13.91 -11.45 -15.07
C LYS A 345 13.79 -12.53 -16.14
N GLY A 346 12.56 -12.95 -16.42
CA GLY A 346 12.28 -13.92 -17.46
C GLY A 346 12.49 -15.38 -17.03
N LEU A 347 12.62 -15.64 -15.74
CA LEU A 347 12.79 -17.00 -15.23
C LEU A 347 11.46 -17.73 -15.11
N PRO A 348 11.36 -18.99 -15.62
CA PRO A 348 10.13 -19.77 -15.55
C PRO A 348 9.64 -20.01 -14.13
N ILE A 349 8.32 -19.90 -13.95
CA ILE A 349 7.64 -20.18 -12.69
C ILE A 349 6.77 -21.43 -12.87
N THR A 350 6.90 -22.38 -11.95
CA THR A 350 6.11 -23.62 -11.92
C THR A 350 5.41 -23.82 -10.58
N GLY A 351 4.39 -24.68 -10.54
CA GLY A 351 3.67 -25.04 -9.32
C GLY A 351 2.49 -24.13 -8.99
N LEU A 352 2.16 -23.16 -9.84
CA LEU A 352 1.06 -22.21 -9.60
C LEU A 352 -0.31 -22.91 -9.56
N GLU A 353 -0.47 -24.00 -10.27
CA GLU A 353 -1.71 -24.80 -10.34
C GLU A 353 -2.10 -25.45 -9.00
N GLU A 354 -1.16 -25.57 -8.06
CA GLU A 354 -1.47 -26.14 -6.75
C GLU A 354 -2.45 -25.26 -5.95
N PHE A 355 -2.42 -23.95 -6.14
CA PHE A 355 -3.31 -23.05 -5.41
C PHE A 355 -4.79 -23.24 -5.75
N ASP A 356 -5.10 -23.68 -6.97
CA ASP A 356 -6.48 -23.95 -7.40
C ASP A 356 -7.09 -25.18 -6.71
N LYS A 357 -6.26 -26.02 -6.10
CA LYS A 357 -6.66 -27.25 -5.43
C LYS A 357 -6.96 -27.07 -3.94
N HIS A 358 -6.63 -25.92 -3.38
CA HIS A 358 -6.68 -25.68 -1.94
C HIS A 358 -7.46 -24.41 -1.58
N ASN A 359 -8.56 -24.56 -0.87
CA ASN A 359 -9.34 -23.42 -0.38
C ASN A 359 -8.57 -22.67 0.72
N GLY A 360 -8.65 -21.34 0.69
CA GLY A 360 -7.99 -20.50 1.68
C GLY A 360 -6.51 -20.24 1.37
N TYR A 361 -6.03 -20.68 0.21
CA TYR A 361 -4.68 -20.42 -0.29
C TYR A 361 -4.76 -19.60 -1.57
N TYR A 362 -3.90 -18.62 -1.68
CA TYR A 362 -3.88 -17.67 -2.79
C TYR A 362 -2.45 -17.42 -3.25
N CYS A 363 -2.25 -17.28 -4.55
CA CYS A 363 -1.01 -16.83 -5.12
C CYS A 363 -1.27 -15.52 -5.89
N PHE A 364 -0.99 -14.42 -5.26
CA PHE A 364 -1.17 -13.10 -5.88
C PHE A 364 0.07 -12.74 -6.69
N HIS A 365 -0.11 -12.55 -8.00
CA HIS A 365 0.97 -12.17 -8.90
C HIS A 365 1.28 -10.69 -8.78
N ALA A 366 2.58 -10.37 -8.73
CA ALA A 366 3.11 -9.02 -8.84
C ALA A 366 3.95 -8.93 -10.11
N GLY A 367 5.24 -9.14 -10.02
CA GLY A 367 6.14 -9.09 -11.17
C GLY A 367 6.14 -10.38 -11.98
N THR A 368 5.09 -10.64 -12.72
CA THR A 368 4.97 -11.78 -13.65
C THR A 368 4.48 -11.35 -15.01
N LYS A 369 4.85 -12.11 -16.04
CA LYS A 369 4.34 -11.96 -17.41
C LYS A 369 4.29 -13.31 -18.10
N PHE A 370 3.60 -13.36 -19.24
CA PHE A 370 3.70 -14.49 -20.16
C PHE A 370 4.93 -14.38 -21.07
N ASP A 371 5.57 -15.51 -21.30
CA ASP A 371 6.55 -15.72 -22.37
C ASP A 371 6.06 -16.94 -23.15
N GLY A 372 5.35 -16.68 -24.26
CA GLY A 372 4.53 -17.72 -24.89
C GLY A 372 3.43 -18.19 -23.94
N ASP A 373 3.36 -19.49 -23.74
CA ASP A 373 2.39 -20.13 -22.82
C ASP A 373 2.93 -20.24 -21.37
N GLN A 374 4.17 -19.81 -21.14
CA GLN A 374 4.82 -19.92 -19.84
C GLN A 374 4.73 -18.63 -19.06
N ILE A 375 4.51 -18.74 -17.75
CA ILE A 375 4.59 -17.61 -16.82
C ILE A 375 6.02 -17.50 -16.33
N VAL A 376 6.58 -16.29 -16.44
CA VAL A 376 7.95 -15.99 -16.05
C VAL A 376 8.01 -14.79 -15.09
N THR A 377 9.13 -14.68 -14.36
CA THR A 377 9.39 -13.53 -13.50
C THR A 377 9.56 -12.25 -14.32
N ASN A 378 9.07 -11.12 -13.79
CA ASN A 378 9.15 -9.81 -14.44
C ASN A 378 9.26 -8.66 -13.44
N GLY A 379 9.81 -8.90 -12.28
CA GLY A 379 9.94 -7.87 -11.25
C GLY A 379 10.73 -8.33 -10.02
N GLY A 380 10.92 -7.42 -9.08
CA GLY A 380 11.59 -7.69 -7.82
C GLY A 380 10.72 -8.53 -6.89
N ARG A 381 9.52 -8.03 -6.55
CA ARG A 381 8.49 -8.83 -5.89
C ARG A 381 7.72 -9.57 -6.98
N VAL A 382 7.76 -10.89 -6.94
CA VAL A 382 7.20 -11.74 -8.02
C VAL A 382 5.81 -12.23 -7.68
N LEU A 383 5.66 -12.81 -6.49
CA LEU A 383 4.42 -13.42 -6.02
C LEU A 383 4.20 -13.13 -4.54
N GLY A 384 2.93 -13.04 -4.13
CA GLY A 384 2.54 -13.07 -2.73
C GLY A 384 1.78 -14.36 -2.43
N VAL A 385 2.37 -15.24 -1.65
CA VAL A 385 1.74 -16.48 -1.21
C VAL A 385 0.97 -16.22 0.06
N THR A 386 -0.36 -16.23 -0.04
CA THR A 386 -1.26 -15.98 1.09
C THR A 386 -1.98 -17.26 1.49
N ALA A 387 -2.06 -17.51 2.79
CA ALA A 387 -2.90 -18.56 3.34
C ALA A 387 -3.70 -18.06 4.54
N LYS A 388 -4.92 -18.55 4.67
CA LYS A 388 -5.76 -18.38 5.84
C LYS A 388 -5.51 -19.49 6.86
N GLY A 389 -5.85 -19.22 8.11
CA GLY A 389 -5.87 -20.18 9.19
C GLY A 389 -6.85 -19.73 10.28
N LYS A 390 -7.22 -20.63 11.19
CA LYS A 390 -8.09 -20.28 12.32
C LYS A 390 -7.49 -19.20 13.21
N ASP A 391 -6.16 -19.14 13.25
CA ASP A 391 -5.36 -18.14 13.98
C ASP A 391 -4.10 -17.80 13.17
N LEU A 392 -3.33 -16.83 13.65
CA LEU A 392 -2.11 -16.36 12.99
C LEU A 392 -1.03 -17.45 12.88
N LYS A 393 -0.88 -18.30 13.88
CA LYS A 393 0.13 -19.38 13.86
C LYS A 393 -0.18 -20.42 12.78
N GLU A 394 -1.44 -20.82 12.65
CA GLU A 394 -1.88 -21.73 11.59
C GLU A 394 -1.77 -21.07 10.21
N ALA A 395 -2.23 -19.82 10.06
CA ALA A 395 -2.11 -19.10 8.80
C ALA A 395 -0.65 -18.97 8.36
N ARG A 396 0.27 -18.66 9.27
CA ARG A 396 1.71 -18.60 9.00
C ARG A 396 2.27 -19.95 8.55
N ALA A 397 1.96 -21.02 9.27
CA ALA A 397 2.39 -22.36 8.91
C ALA A 397 1.87 -22.77 7.51
N ASN A 398 0.60 -22.48 7.23
CA ASN A 398 -0.02 -22.76 5.94
C ASN A 398 0.64 -21.95 4.81
N ALA A 399 0.91 -20.67 5.01
CA ALA A 399 1.55 -19.81 4.01
C ALA A 399 2.96 -20.31 3.66
N TYR A 400 3.78 -20.61 4.66
CA TYR A 400 5.13 -21.14 4.42
C TYR A 400 5.11 -22.51 3.75
N ALA A 401 4.20 -23.40 4.11
CA ALA A 401 4.04 -24.69 3.43
C ALA A 401 3.72 -24.47 1.93
N ALA A 402 2.83 -23.53 1.62
CA ALA A 402 2.46 -23.21 0.25
C ALA A 402 3.59 -22.54 -0.57
N THR A 403 4.56 -21.88 0.06
CA THR A 403 5.73 -21.33 -0.66
C THR A 403 6.55 -22.43 -1.34
N GLU A 404 6.50 -23.65 -0.83
CA GLU A 404 7.22 -24.80 -1.41
C GLU A 404 6.56 -25.33 -2.71
N TRP A 405 5.31 -24.98 -2.98
CA TRP A 405 4.64 -25.39 -4.21
C TRP A 405 5.20 -24.66 -5.44
N VAL A 406 5.66 -23.41 -5.23
CA VAL A 406 6.12 -22.52 -6.30
C VAL A 406 7.63 -22.57 -6.46
N LYS A 407 8.08 -22.70 -7.70
CA LYS A 407 9.51 -22.80 -8.03
C LYS A 407 9.89 -21.85 -9.16
N PHE A 408 10.96 -21.12 -8.95
CA PHE A 408 11.73 -20.39 -9.97
C PHE A 408 13.17 -20.23 -9.47
N ASP A 409 14.14 -20.17 -10.37
CA ASP A 409 15.55 -20.40 -10.03
C ASP A 409 16.14 -19.41 -9.01
N ASN A 410 15.75 -18.13 -9.08
CA ASN A 410 16.26 -17.12 -8.14
C ASN A 410 15.24 -16.75 -7.06
N LYS A 411 14.38 -17.67 -6.67
CA LYS A 411 13.39 -17.44 -5.62
C LYS A 411 14.06 -17.07 -4.29
N TYR A 412 13.66 -15.91 -3.77
CA TYR A 412 14.09 -15.40 -2.48
C TYR A 412 12.87 -15.05 -1.62
N MET A 413 12.92 -15.35 -0.34
CA MET A 413 11.91 -14.94 0.64
C MET A 413 12.53 -14.78 2.02
N ARG A 414 11.89 -14.01 2.88
CA ARG A 414 12.18 -14.02 4.30
C ARG A 414 11.59 -15.27 4.96
N HIS A 415 12.28 -15.78 5.98
CA HIS A 415 11.85 -16.98 6.73
C HIS A 415 11.21 -16.64 8.08
N ASP A 416 11.17 -15.36 8.44
CA ASP A 416 10.72 -14.84 9.73
C ASP A 416 9.44 -13.98 9.65
N ILE A 417 8.70 -14.03 8.53
CA ILE A 417 7.44 -13.32 8.40
C ILE A 417 6.47 -13.79 9.49
N GLY A 418 5.96 -12.82 10.27
CA GLY A 418 5.08 -13.11 11.38
C GLY A 418 5.78 -13.55 12.67
N LYS A 419 7.10 -13.41 12.79
CA LYS A 419 7.81 -13.74 14.06
C LYS A 419 7.22 -13.02 15.27
N ALA A 420 6.77 -11.78 15.10
CA ALA A 420 6.14 -11.00 16.14
C ALA A 420 4.86 -11.66 16.73
N ILE A 421 4.24 -12.58 16.00
CA ILE A 421 3.07 -13.34 16.48
C ILE A 421 3.42 -14.16 17.74
N ASP A 422 4.67 -14.62 17.85
CA ASP A 422 5.13 -15.41 18.97
C ASP A 422 5.38 -14.56 20.24
N GLU A 423 5.37 -13.23 20.08
CA GLU A 423 5.57 -12.25 21.16
C GLU A 423 4.24 -11.72 21.73
N ALA A 424 3.12 -12.09 21.13
CA ALA A 424 1.78 -11.58 21.46
C ALA A 424 1.07 -12.39 22.55
#